data_76e4031a01e2bb709c0e82f9bb21fd3b
#
_entry.id   76e4031a01e2bb709c0e82f9bb21fd3b
#
_cell.length_a   1.000
_cell.length_b   1.000
_cell.length_c   1.000
_cell.angle_alpha   90.00
_cell.angle_beta   90.00
_cell.angle_gamma   90.00
#
_symmetry.space_group_name_H-M   'P 1'
#
loop_
_entity.id
_entity.type
_entity.pdbx_description
1 polymer ?
#
loop_
_entity_poly.entity_id
_entity_poly.type
_entity_poly.pdbx_seq_one_letter_code
_entity_poly.pdbx_strand_id
1 'polypeptide(L)'
;VDIYNLSKFQRSNQNTCINQKPLVKVGDKVKKGDIIADGPATKLGELALGKNVTVAFMPWQGYNFEDSILISERCVTDDVFTSIHIEEYESMARDTKLGAEDITRDIPNVSEESLRNLDESGIVYVGAEVKPGDILVGKVTPKSETSSSPEEKLLRSIFGEKATDVRDSSLKLPSGSTGVVIDVRVFNRHGIEKDERSIAIERSEIEVVQEDKKVEEEILNRNIKLRAVDLLNGQVINKQIKELKQGTTLNINDFENLTLSDLWKISMQKQEINTDLEKLKNQFDDASEDIRLRFEDKVTKIQQGDDLLPT
;
A
#
# COMPACT_ATOMS: atom_id res chain seq x y z
N VAL A 1 -20.11 8.54 8.43
CA VAL A 1 -19.09 8.71 7.38
C VAL A 1 -18.70 7.33 6.91
N ASP A 2 -18.82 7.07 5.60
CA ASP A 2 -18.40 5.80 5.00
C ASP A 2 -17.06 6.01 4.29
N ILE A 3 -16.07 5.17 4.60
CA ILE A 3 -14.73 5.25 4.03
C ILE A 3 -14.52 4.02 3.14
N TYR A 4 -14.20 4.25 1.88
CA TYR A 4 -13.94 3.21 0.88
C TYR A 4 -12.50 3.31 0.42
N ASN A 5 -11.66 2.35 0.79
CA ASN A 5 -10.27 2.27 0.36
C ASN A 5 -10.20 1.62 -1.03
N LEU A 6 -9.50 2.28 -1.95
CA LEU A 6 -9.29 1.79 -3.31
C LEU A 6 -7.92 1.12 -3.42
N SER A 7 -7.90 -0.06 -4.03
CA SER A 7 -6.65 -0.79 -4.28
C SER A 7 -5.93 -0.25 -5.51
N LYS A 8 -4.61 -0.07 -5.41
CA LYS A 8 -3.76 0.34 -6.53
C LYS A 8 -2.64 -0.66 -6.74
N PHE A 9 -2.40 -1.04 -7.99
CA PHE A 9 -1.29 -1.89 -8.42
C PHE A 9 -1.10 -3.15 -7.57
N GLN A 10 -2.20 -3.85 -7.30
CA GLN A 10 -2.17 -5.14 -6.61
C GLN A 10 -2.18 -6.29 -7.61
N ARG A 11 -1.50 -7.37 -7.27
CA ARG A 11 -1.48 -8.60 -8.08
C ARG A 11 -2.79 -9.37 -7.89
N SER A 12 -3.40 -9.79 -9.01
CA SER A 12 -4.47 -10.78 -9.01
C SER A 12 -3.90 -12.21 -9.03
N ASN A 13 -4.76 -13.20 -8.82
CA ASN A 13 -4.35 -14.62 -8.89
C ASN A 13 -3.80 -15.03 -10.27
N GLN A 14 -4.15 -14.31 -11.35
CA GLN A 14 -3.68 -14.53 -12.71
C GLN A 14 -2.53 -13.59 -13.12
N ASN A 15 -1.85 -12.97 -12.15
CA ASN A 15 -0.77 -11.99 -12.38
C ASN A 15 -1.22 -10.74 -13.15
N THR A 16 -2.50 -10.45 -13.21
CA THR A 16 -3.02 -9.20 -13.77
C THR A 16 -3.00 -8.08 -12.74
N CYS A 17 -2.97 -6.83 -13.22
CA CYS A 17 -2.96 -5.67 -12.35
C CYS A 17 -4.37 -5.31 -11.89
N ILE A 18 -4.58 -5.25 -10.57
CA ILE A 18 -5.78 -4.69 -9.95
C ILE A 18 -5.47 -3.23 -9.64
N ASN A 19 -6.16 -2.33 -10.33
CA ASN A 19 -6.03 -0.89 -10.10
C ASN A 19 -7.42 -0.25 -10.15
N GLN A 20 -7.89 0.24 -9.01
CA GLN A 20 -9.19 0.87 -8.88
C GLN A 20 -9.06 2.38 -9.05
N LYS A 21 -9.99 2.97 -9.81
CA LYS A 21 -10.00 4.41 -10.10
C LYS A 21 -11.32 5.02 -9.67
N PRO A 22 -11.32 6.13 -8.92
CA PRO A 22 -12.55 6.82 -8.56
C PRO A 22 -13.17 7.47 -9.81
N LEU A 23 -14.51 7.39 -9.93
CA LEU A 23 -15.29 8.08 -10.96
C LEU A 23 -15.84 9.40 -10.48
N VAL A 24 -16.00 9.55 -9.16
CA VAL A 24 -16.61 10.72 -8.53
C VAL A 24 -15.54 11.75 -8.16
N LYS A 25 -15.94 13.01 -8.12
CA LYS A 25 -15.13 14.16 -7.73
C LYS A 25 -15.60 14.72 -6.39
N VAL A 26 -14.75 15.48 -5.74
CA VAL A 26 -15.09 16.16 -4.48
C VAL A 26 -16.26 17.11 -4.71
N GLY A 27 -17.33 16.96 -3.91
CA GLY A 27 -18.57 17.75 -4.02
C GLY A 27 -19.70 17.08 -4.79
N ASP A 28 -19.47 15.97 -5.46
CA ASP A 28 -20.53 15.22 -6.15
C ASP A 28 -21.51 14.61 -5.15
N LYS A 29 -22.79 14.67 -5.47
CA LYS A 29 -23.86 14.03 -4.69
C LYS A 29 -24.11 12.63 -5.20
N VAL A 30 -23.86 11.64 -4.38
CA VAL A 30 -24.07 10.22 -4.70
C VAL A 30 -25.31 9.68 -4.01
N LYS A 31 -25.98 8.71 -4.65
CA LYS A 31 -27.14 7.99 -4.12
C LYS A 31 -26.80 6.52 -3.98
N LYS A 32 -27.62 5.81 -3.21
CA LYS A 32 -27.51 4.34 -3.09
C LYS A 32 -27.69 3.70 -4.47
N GLY A 33 -26.69 2.91 -4.90
CA GLY A 33 -26.65 2.24 -6.19
C GLY A 33 -25.81 2.96 -7.25
N ASP A 34 -25.33 4.17 -7.00
CA ASP A 34 -24.41 4.86 -7.91
C ASP A 34 -23.02 4.21 -7.87
N ILE A 35 -22.39 4.12 -9.03
CA ILE A 35 -21.04 3.58 -9.15
C ILE A 35 -20.04 4.70 -8.85
N ILE A 36 -19.22 4.50 -7.82
CA ILE A 36 -18.25 5.50 -7.33
C ILE A 36 -16.83 5.25 -7.79
N ALA A 37 -16.48 4.01 -8.14
CA ALA A 37 -15.16 3.65 -8.62
C ALA A 37 -15.23 2.50 -9.65
N ASP A 38 -14.30 2.50 -10.59
CA ASP A 38 -14.07 1.39 -11.52
C ASP A 38 -12.99 0.45 -10.97
N GLY A 39 -13.19 -0.84 -11.20
CA GLY A 39 -12.23 -1.90 -10.92
C GLY A 39 -11.45 -2.35 -12.16
N PRO A 40 -10.76 -3.49 -12.07
CA PRO A 40 -10.07 -4.08 -13.22
C PRO A 40 -11.07 -4.45 -14.33
N ALA A 41 -10.68 -4.23 -15.58
CA ALA A 41 -11.49 -4.51 -16.77
C ALA A 41 -12.90 -3.88 -16.74
N THR A 42 -13.07 -2.74 -16.09
CA THR A 42 -14.33 -1.98 -16.06
C THR A 42 -14.12 -0.55 -16.55
N LYS A 43 -15.12 0.03 -17.16
CA LYS A 43 -15.18 1.42 -17.58
C LYS A 43 -16.56 2.00 -17.34
N LEU A 44 -16.66 3.05 -16.55
CA LEU A 44 -17.91 3.67 -16.14
C LEU A 44 -18.91 2.67 -15.54
N GLY A 45 -18.41 1.71 -14.78
CA GLY A 45 -19.20 0.66 -14.14
C GLY A 45 -19.63 -0.51 -15.02
N GLU A 46 -19.27 -0.49 -16.30
CA GLU A 46 -19.57 -1.57 -17.23
C GLU A 46 -18.34 -2.42 -17.52
N LEU A 47 -18.54 -3.70 -17.81
CA LEU A 47 -17.45 -4.63 -18.16
C LEU A 47 -16.81 -4.21 -19.47
N ALA A 48 -15.49 -3.98 -19.47
CA ALA A 48 -14.71 -3.57 -20.60
C ALA A 48 -13.44 -4.46 -20.72
N LEU A 49 -13.63 -5.68 -21.22
CA LEU A 49 -12.54 -6.67 -21.38
C LEU A 49 -11.59 -6.36 -22.52
N GLY A 50 -11.96 -5.47 -23.42
CA GLY A 50 -11.18 -5.06 -24.56
C GLY A 50 -11.69 -3.75 -25.14
N LYS A 51 -11.22 -3.42 -26.32
CA LYS A 51 -11.59 -2.21 -27.04
C LYS A 51 -12.01 -2.54 -28.49
N ASN A 52 -13.10 -1.95 -28.95
CA ASN A 52 -13.50 -2.06 -30.34
C ASN A 52 -12.58 -1.22 -31.20
N VAL A 53 -12.01 -1.82 -32.24
CA VAL A 53 -11.16 -1.16 -33.21
C VAL A 53 -11.72 -1.29 -34.60
N THR A 54 -11.48 -0.31 -35.45
CA THR A 54 -11.84 -0.37 -36.87
C THR A 54 -10.86 -1.26 -37.61
N VAL A 55 -11.37 -2.25 -38.34
CA VAL A 55 -10.58 -3.23 -39.11
C VAL A 55 -10.90 -3.08 -40.58
N ALA A 56 -9.87 -3.10 -41.43
CA ALA A 56 -10.00 -3.18 -42.89
C ALA A 56 -9.53 -4.55 -43.37
N PHE A 57 -10.40 -5.26 -44.07
CA PHE A 57 -10.08 -6.55 -44.72
C PHE A 57 -9.63 -6.29 -46.15
N MET A 58 -8.34 -6.07 -46.35
CA MET A 58 -7.75 -5.78 -47.67
C MET A 58 -6.29 -6.18 -47.69
N PRO A 59 -5.76 -6.63 -48.86
CA PRO A 59 -4.32 -6.78 -49.01
C PRO A 59 -3.65 -5.39 -49.01
N TRP A 60 -2.50 -5.27 -48.33
CA TRP A 60 -1.79 -4.01 -48.24
C TRP A 60 -0.28 -4.21 -48.50
N GLN A 61 0.16 -3.98 -49.72
CA GLN A 61 1.57 -4.04 -50.16
C GLN A 61 2.32 -5.32 -49.73
N GLY A 62 1.59 -6.43 -49.55
CA GLY A 62 2.17 -7.70 -49.10
C GLY A 62 2.53 -7.80 -47.62
N TYR A 63 2.40 -6.72 -46.83
CA TYR A 63 2.76 -6.72 -45.39
C TYR A 63 1.80 -7.52 -44.53
N ASN A 64 0.62 -7.83 -45.01
CA ASN A 64 -0.37 -8.69 -44.33
C ASN A 64 -0.57 -10.03 -45.00
N PHE A 65 0.53 -10.58 -45.64
CA PHE A 65 0.51 -11.88 -46.26
C PHE A 65 0.34 -13.02 -45.23
N GLU A 66 -0.46 -14.01 -45.55
CA GLU A 66 -0.85 -15.12 -44.67
C GLU A 66 -1.47 -14.64 -43.35
N ASP A 67 -0.87 -15.03 -42.20
CA ASP A 67 -1.37 -14.71 -40.84
C ASP A 67 -0.84 -13.36 -40.29
N SER A 68 -0.14 -12.58 -41.14
CA SER A 68 0.39 -11.29 -40.73
C SER A 68 -0.70 -10.24 -40.63
N ILE A 69 -0.64 -9.43 -39.57
CA ILE A 69 -1.57 -8.34 -39.32
C ILE A 69 -0.81 -7.03 -39.20
N LEU A 70 -1.27 -6.01 -39.91
CA LEU A 70 -0.77 -4.65 -39.76
C LEU A 70 -1.56 -3.93 -38.66
N ILE A 71 -0.86 -3.28 -37.76
CA ILE A 71 -1.42 -2.50 -36.68
C ILE A 71 -1.03 -1.05 -36.87
N SER A 72 -1.98 -0.13 -36.70
CA SER A 72 -1.69 1.30 -36.70
C SER A 72 -0.84 1.69 -35.50
N GLU A 73 0.14 2.56 -35.72
CA GLU A 73 0.97 3.16 -34.66
C GLU A 73 0.13 3.82 -33.55
N ARG A 74 -1.05 4.30 -33.91
CA ARG A 74 -2.00 4.85 -32.96
C ARG A 74 -2.44 3.85 -31.89
N CYS A 75 -2.50 2.56 -32.18
CA CYS A 75 -2.80 1.52 -31.20
C CYS A 75 -1.72 1.41 -30.10
N VAL A 76 -0.48 1.73 -30.44
CA VAL A 76 0.65 1.77 -29.50
C VAL A 76 0.62 3.08 -28.70
N THR A 77 0.43 4.21 -29.37
CA THR A 77 0.40 5.54 -28.73
C THR A 77 -0.77 5.70 -27.74
N ASP A 78 -1.92 5.12 -28.08
CA ASP A 78 -3.13 5.18 -27.26
C ASP A 78 -3.23 4.01 -26.24
N ASP A 79 -2.20 3.17 -26.12
CA ASP A 79 -2.15 1.99 -25.22
C ASP A 79 -3.38 1.07 -25.35
N VAL A 80 -3.86 0.84 -26.58
CA VAL A 80 -5.12 0.14 -26.83
C VAL A 80 -5.07 -1.32 -26.38
N PHE A 81 -3.95 -2.00 -26.59
CA PHE A 81 -3.72 -3.41 -26.28
C PHE A 81 -2.65 -3.60 -25.19
N THR A 82 -2.31 -2.56 -24.47
CA THR A 82 -1.30 -2.61 -23.41
C THR A 82 -1.90 -3.28 -22.17
N SER A 83 -1.18 -4.24 -21.61
CA SER A 83 -1.51 -4.92 -20.36
C SER A 83 -0.36 -4.79 -19.36
N ILE A 84 -0.71 -4.73 -18.09
CA ILE A 84 0.24 -4.71 -16.97
C ILE A 84 0.13 -6.04 -16.26
N HIS A 85 1.26 -6.72 -16.10
CA HIS A 85 1.36 -7.96 -15.35
C HIS A 85 2.22 -7.72 -14.12
N ILE A 86 1.78 -8.26 -12.98
CA ILE A 86 2.51 -8.17 -11.71
C ILE A 86 2.93 -9.58 -11.32
N GLU A 87 4.22 -9.81 -11.25
CA GLU A 87 4.81 -11.07 -10.81
C GLU A 87 5.33 -10.93 -9.39
N GLU A 88 5.25 -11.99 -8.62
CA GLU A 88 5.70 -12.06 -7.24
C GLU A 88 6.81 -13.10 -7.14
N TYR A 89 7.92 -12.70 -6.54
CA TYR A 89 9.06 -13.55 -6.26
C TYR A 89 9.29 -13.58 -4.76
N GLU A 90 9.43 -14.77 -4.20
CA GLU A 90 9.68 -14.96 -2.78
C GLU A 90 11.02 -15.64 -2.54
N SER A 91 11.69 -15.25 -1.48
CA SER A 91 12.89 -15.89 -0.98
C SER A 91 12.79 -16.08 0.53
N MET A 92 13.23 -17.23 1.01
CA MET A 92 13.19 -17.57 2.43
C MET A 92 14.60 -17.98 2.88
N ALA A 93 15.08 -17.43 3.98
CA ALA A 93 16.26 -17.90 4.69
C ALA A 93 15.84 -19.03 5.62
N ARG A 94 16.50 -20.19 5.51
CA ARG A 94 16.19 -21.41 6.27
C ARG A 94 17.37 -21.81 7.14
N ASP A 95 17.07 -22.46 8.26
CA ASP A 95 18.08 -23.12 9.04
C ASP A 95 18.48 -24.44 8.37
N THR A 96 19.75 -24.54 7.97
CA THR A 96 20.32 -25.78 7.40
C THR A 96 21.16 -26.49 8.44
N LYS A 97 21.47 -27.79 8.21
CA LYS A 97 22.35 -28.57 9.07
C LYS A 97 23.76 -27.98 9.18
N LEU A 98 24.14 -27.11 8.25
CA LEU A 98 25.48 -26.53 8.17
C LEU A 98 25.52 -25.10 8.76
N GLY A 99 24.38 -24.56 9.15
CA GLY A 99 24.18 -23.21 9.65
C GLY A 99 22.95 -22.53 9.03
N ALA A 100 22.55 -21.39 9.55
CA ALA A 100 21.46 -20.60 9.02
C ALA A 100 21.85 -19.97 7.69
N GLU A 101 20.92 -19.91 6.72
CA GLU A 101 21.04 -19.05 5.55
C GLU A 101 20.87 -17.60 5.99
N ASP A 102 21.58 -16.71 5.32
CA ASP A 102 21.52 -15.28 5.62
C ASP A 102 21.16 -14.46 4.37
N ILE A 103 20.32 -13.44 4.57
CA ILE A 103 19.97 -12.48 3.54
C ILE A 103 20.88 -11.26 3.73
N THR A 104 21.79 -11.05 2.78
CA THR A 104 22.82 -10.04 2.88
C THR A 104 23.21 -9.50 1.51
N ARG A 105 23.75 -8.28 1.49
CA ARG A 105 24.38 -7.71 0.31
C ARG A 105 25.80 -8.26 0.07
N ASP A 106 26.43 -8.81 1.08
CA ASP A 106 27.79 -9.36 1.02
C ASP A 106 27.79 -10.76 0.37
N ILE A 107 27.71 -10.77 -0.96
CA ILE A 107 27.62 -11.98 -1.77
C ILE A 107 29.00 -12.25 -2.40
N PRO A 108 29.59 -13.45 -2.21
CA PRO A 108 30.89 -13.76 -2.78
C PRO A 108 30.82 -13.83 -4.31
N ASN A 109 31.88 -13.34 -4.97
CA ASN A 109 32.08 -13.40 -6.42
C ASN A 109 31.04 -12.66 -7.26
N VAL A 110 30.42 -11.63 -6.73
CA VAL A 110 29.47 -10.75 -7.44
C VAL A 110 30.08 -9.35 -7.56
N SER A 111 29.92 -8.71 -8.74
CA SER A 111 30.41 -7.37 -8.95
C SER A 111 29.52 -6.32 -8.24
N GLU A 112 30.09 -5.20 -7.82
CA GLU A 112 29.33 -4.10 -7.21
C GLU A 112 28.25 -3.53 -8.14
N GLU A 113 28.47 -3.61 -9.45
CA GLU A 113 27.47 -3.18 -10.43
C GLU A 113 26.19 -4.01 -10.37
N SER A 114 26.30 -5.32 -10.11
CA SER A 114 25.17 -6.22 -9.94
C SER A 114 24.45 -6.01 -8.59
N LEU A 115 25.12 -5.38 -7.63
CA LEU A 115 24.59 -5.08 -6.30
C LEU A 115 23.98 -3.68 -6.18
N ARG A 116 24.03 -2.86 -7.23
CA ARG A 116 23.59 -1.46 -7.19
C ARG A 116 22.13 -1.27 -6.84
N ASN A 117 21.28 -2.24 -7.22
CA ASN A 117 19.84 -2.19 -6.99
C ASN A 117 19.44 -2.75 -5.60
N LEU A 118 20.41 -3.27 -4.85
CA LEU A 118 20.21 -3.79 -3.51
C LEU A 118 20.53 -2.71 -2.46
N ASP A 119 19.74 -2.71 -1.40
CA ASP A 119 20.04 -1.93 -0.21
C ASP A 119 21.11 -2.62 0.69
N GLU A 120 21.37 -2.03 1.85
CA GLU A 120 22.35 -2.56 2.81
C GLU A 120 21.99 -3.95 3.34
N SER A 121 20.71 -4.30 3.38
CA SER A 121 20.22 -5.61 3.81
C SER A 121 20.21 -6.67 2.69
N GLY A 122 20.63 -6.32 1.48
CA GLY A 122 20.67 -7.23 0.36
C GLY A 122 19.35 -7.45 -0.36
N ILE A 123 18.37 -6.55 -0.18
CA ILE A 123 17.06 -6.63 -0.85
C ILE A 123 16.92 -5.47 -1.82
N VAL A 124 16.30 -5.71 -2.97
CA VAL A 124 16.06 -4.70 -3.99
C VAL A 124 15.15 -3.58 -3.45
N TYR A 125 15.40 -2.32 -3.82
CA TYR A 125 14.58 -1.20 -3.41
C TYR A 125 13.37 -1.00 -4.34
N VAL A 126 12.30 -0.44 -3.79
CA VAL A 126 11.09 -0.11 -4.56
C VAL A 126 11.40 0.98 -5.59
N GLY A 127 10.95 0.80 -6.84
CA GLY A 127 11.23 1.69 -7.95
C GLY A 127 12.46 1.30 -8.78
N ALA A 128 13.20 0.25 -8.41
CA ALA A 128 14.33 -0.24 -9.19
C ALA A 128 13.87 -0.85 -10.51
N GLU A 129 14.52 -0.48 -11.59
CA GLU A 129 14.39 -1.16 -12.89
C GLU A 129 15.27 -2.40 -12.89
N VAL A 130 14.66 -3.57 -13.08
CA VAL A 130 15.35 -4.86 -13.04
C VAL A 130 15.33 -5.54 -14.39
N LYS A 131 16.44 -6.19 -14.72
CA LYS A 131 16.69 -6.92 -15.97
C LYS A 131 16.94 -8.40 -15.69
N PRO A 132 16.84 -9.27 -16.70
CA PRO A 132 17.13 -10.70 -16.53
C PRO A 132 18.54 -10.92 -15.96
N GLY A 133 18.62 -11.69 -14.87
CA GLY A 133 19.85 -11.99 -14.17
C GLY A 133 20.21 -11.05 -13.03
N ASP A 134 19.51 -9.90 -12.89
CA ASP A 134 19.69 -9.01 -11.74
C ASP A 134 19.26 -9.71 -10.44
N ILE A 135 19.95 -9.41 -9.36
CA ILE A 135 19.68 -9.97 -8.05
C ILE A 135 18.53 -9.19 -7.42
N LEU A 136 17.47 -9.90 -7.02
CA LEU A 136 16.33 -9.33 -6.30
C LEU A 136 16.54 -9.43 -4.78
N VAL A 137 17.04 -10.57 -4.32
CA VAL A 137 17.36 -10.82 -2.91
C VAL A 137 18.70 -11.51 -2.83
N GLY A 138 19.67 -10.87 -2.18
CA GLY A 138 20.98 -11.46 -1.89
C GLY A 138 20.86 -12.46 -0.78
N LYS A 139 21.17 -13.73 -1.04
CA LYS A 139 21.14 -14.81 -0.06
C LYS A 139 22.40 -15.65 -0.16
N VAL A 140 22.96 -15.99 1.00
CA VAL A 140 24.12 -16.88 1.11
C VAL A 140 23.78 -18.09 1.95
N THR A 141 24.29 -19.24 1.53
CA THR A 141 24.10 -20.53 2.22
C THR A 141 25.45 -21.01 2.69
N PRO A 142 25.61 -21.44 3.94
CA PRO A 142 26.87 -22.05 4.44
C PRO A 142 27.25 -23.30 3.66
N LYS A 143 28.53 -23.45 3.33
CA LYS A 143 29.08 -24.67 2.72
C LYS A 143 29.46 -25.69 3.78
N SER A 144 29.38 -26.99 3.44
CA SER A 144 29.96 -28.02 4.25
C SER A 144 31.47 -27.89 4.27
N GLU A 145 32.11 -28.11 5.40
CA GLU A 145 33.58 -28.32 5.53
C GLU A 145 33.98 -29.55 4.73
N THR A 146 34.10 -29.44 3.44
CA THR A 146 34.92 -30.38 2.67
C THR A 146 36.37 -30.02 2.93
N SER A 147 37.20 -31.03 3.16
CA SER A 147 38.64 -30.86 3.40
C SER A 147 39.23 -29.87 2.39
N SER A 148 39.46 -28.64 2.83
CA SER A 148 39.97 -27.57 1.98
C SER A 148 41.31 -27.96 1.41
N SER A 149 41.47 -27.82 0.08
CA SER A 149 42.75 -28.01 -0.59
C SER A 149 43.79 -27.01 -0.05
N PRO A 150 45.11 -27.34 -0.11
CA PRO A 150 46.15 -26.39 0.32
C PRO A 150 46.03 -25.03 -0.36
N GLU A 151 45.50 -24.99 -1.58
CA GLU A 151 45.29 -23.77 -2.38
C GLU A 151 44.12 -22.95 -1.84
N GLU A 152 43.03 -23.57 -1.38
CA GLU A 152 41.94 -22.90 -0.70
C GLU A 152 42.35 -22.31 0.65
N LYS A 153 43.21 -22.99 1.40
CA LYS A 153 43.79 -22.46 2.65
C LYS A 153 44.61 -21.19 2.39
N LEU A 154 45.32 -21.15 1.28
CA LEU A 154 46.11 -19.98 0.88
C LEU A 154 45.20 -18.79 0.45
N LEU A 155 44.12 -19.09 -0.27
CA LEU A 155 43.09 -18.10 -0.63
C LEU A 155 42.38 -17.51 0.59
N ARG A 156 42.09 -18.34 1.60
CA ARG A 156 41.54 -17.89 2.89
C ARG A 156 42.47 -16.91 3.61
N SER A 157 43.77 -17.13 3.56
CA SER A 157 44.73 -16.24 4.21
C SER A 157 44.92 -14.90 3.51
N ILE A 158 44.63 -14.82 2.19
CA ILE A 158 44.78 -13.63 1.37
C ILE A 158 43.50 -12.78 1.33
N PHE A 159 42.34 -13.40 1.20
CA PHE A 159 41.06 -12.74 0.98
C PHE A 159 40.11 -12.72 2.19
N GLY A 160 40.54 -13.27 3.35
CA GLY A 160 39.76 -13.36 4.57
C GLY A 160 38.78 -14.55 4.59
N GLU A 161 38.40 -14.95 5.81
CA GLU A 161 37.63 -16.20 6.06
C GLU A 161 36.23 -16.20 5.43
N LYS A 162 35.58 -15.05 5.26
CA LYS A 162 34.18 -14.95 4.80
C LYS A 162 33.93 -15.37 3.36
N ALA A 163 34.89 -15.20 2.46
CA ALA A 163 34.69 -15.42 1.02
C ALA A 163 34.61 -16.90 0.59
N THR A 164 35.01 -17.86 1.45
CA THR A 164 35.10 -19.27 1.10
C THR A 164 34.08 -20.18 1.75
N ASP A 165 33.43 -19.73 2.81
CA ASP A 165 32.56 -20.59 3.64
C ASP A 165 31.08 -20.53 3.23
N VAL A 166 30.71 -19.64 2.33
CA VAL A 166 29.33 -19.45 1.87
C VAL A 166 29.21 -19.62 0.35
N ARG A 167 28.03 -20.03 -0.07
CA ARG A 167 27.65 -20.15 -1.49
C ARG A 167 26.56 -19.15 -1.81
N ASP A 168 26.66 -18.48 -2.98
CA ASP A 168 25.59 -17.65 -3.53
C ASP A 168 24.35 -18.51 -3.82
N SER A 169 23.25 -18.19 -3.15
CA SER A 169 21.91 -18.76 -3.36
C SER A 169 20.87 -17.66 -3.57
N SER A 170 21.34 -16.51 -4.04
CA SER A 170 20.51 -15.32 -4.28
C SER A 170 19.37 -15.57 -5.26
N LEU A 171 18.25 -14.91 -5.01
CA LEU A 171 17.13 -14.90 -5.94
C LEU A 171 17.43 -13.91 -7.07
N LYS A 172 17.48 -14.42 -8.29
CA LYS A 172 17.74 -13.63 -9.50
C LYS A 172 16.50 -13.58 -10.39
N LEU A 173 16.33 -12.47 -11.09
CA LEU A 173 15.23 -12.33 -12.05
C LEU A 173 15.41 -13.34 -13.21
N PRO A 174 14.36 -14.15 -13.53
CA PRO A 174 14.41 -15.11 -14.62
C PRO A 174 14.66 -14.46 -15.97
N SER A 175 15.20 -15.25 -16.91
CA SER A 175 15.36 -14.81 -18.28
C SER A 175 13.99 -14.56 -18.94
N GLY A 176 13.88 -13.44 -19.66
CA GLY A 176 12.65 -13.04 -20.35
C GLY A 176 11.74 -12.11 -19.57
N SER A 177 11.99 -11.88 -18.28
CA SER A 177 11.25 -10.93 -17.46
C SER A 177 12.05 -9.63 -17.29
N THR A 178 11.38 -8.50 -17.49
CA THR A 178 11.92 -7.15 -17.21
C THR A 178 10.82 -6.34 -16.56
N GLY A 179 11.17 -5.45 -15.64
CA GLY A 179 10.13 -4.65 -14.99
C GLY A 179 10.67 -3.65 -13.99
N VAL A 180 9.75 -3.07 -13.26
CA VAL A 180 10.02 -2.14 -12.16
C VAL A 180 9.47 -2.75 -10.87
N VAL A 181 10.25 -2.71 -9.81
CA VAL A 181 9.83 -3.19 -8.49
C VAL A 181 8.80 -2.23 -7.91
N ILE A 182 7.58 -2.71 -7.66
CA ILE A 182 6.48 -1.88 -7.15
C ILE A 182 6.29 -2.01 -5.64
N ASP A 183 6.62 -3.16 -5.06
CA ASP A 183 6.47 -3.42 -3.63
C ASP A 183 7.52 -4.42 -3.15
N VAL A 184 7.94 -4.29 -1.90
CA VAL A 184 8.88 -5.19 -1.22
C VAL A 184 8.37 -5.42 0.19
N ARG A 185 8.16 -6.70 0.54
CA ARG A 185 7.69 -7.09 1.86
C ARG A 185 8.71 -7.99 2.54
N VAL A 186 8.97 -7.69 3.80
CA VAL A 186 9.86 -8.48 4.65
C VAL A 186 9.04 -9.08 5.78
N PHE A 187 9.12 -10.40 5.94
CA PHE A 187 8.38 -11.14 6.96
C PHE A 187 9.36 -11.71 7.97
N ASN A 188 9.08 -11.49 9.25
CA ASN A 188 9.89 -12.03 10.35
C ASN A 188 9.04 -12.93 11.24
N ARG A 189 9.61 -14.04 11.70
CA ARG A 189 8.94 -14.93 12.64
C ARG A 189 8.85 -14.30 14.04
N HIS A 190 7.82 -14.71 14.76
CA HIS A 190 7.71 -14.38 16.19
C HIS A 190 8.93 -14.86 16.98
N GLY A 191 9.42 -13.99 17.88
CA GLY A 191 10.45 -14.36 18.86
C GLY A 191 11.89 -14.36 18.36
N ILE A 192 12.13 -13.93 17.10
CA ILE A 192 13.48 -13.70 16.58
C ILE A 192 13.85 -12.23 16.81
N GLU A 193 15.12 -11.97 17.12
CA GLU A 193 15.64 -10.60 17.18
C GLU A 193 15.45 -9.94 15.82
N LYS A 194 14.80 -8.76 15.83
CA LYS A 194 14.50 -8.02 14.61
C LYS A 194 15.70 -7.22 14.17
N ASP A 195 16.04 -7.32 12.90
CA ASP A 195 17.08 -6.50 12.29
C ASP A 195 16.70 -5.03 12.28
N GLU A 196 17.70 -4.14 12.23
CA GLU A 196 17.49 -2.67 12.15
C GLU A 196 16.56 -2.28 11.00
N ARG A 197 16.64 -3.00 9.88
CA ARG A 197 15.75 -2.78 8.74
C ARG A 197 14.30 -3.16 9.03
N SER A 198 14.07 -4.32 9.64
CA SER A 198 12.71 -4.74 10.02
C SER A 198 12.07 -3.72 10.94
N ILE A 199 12.84 -3.18 11.88
CA ILE A 199 12.39 -2.10 12.78
C ILE A 199 12.09 -0.81 11.98
N ALA A 200 12.90 -0.48 10.97
CA ALA A 200 12.67 0.70 10.13
C ALA A 200 11.41 0.55 9.27
N ILE A 201 11.16 -0.64 8.70
CA ILE A 201 9.95 -0.95 7.92
C ILE A 201 8.72 -0.88 8.83
N GLU A 202 8.75 -1.50 10.01
CA GLU A 202 7.64 -1.44 10.98
C GLU A 202 7.31 0.01 11.37
N ARG A 203 8.33 0.84 11.60
CA ARG A 203 8.11 2.26 11.90
C ARG A 203 7.46 2.98 10.75
N SER A 204 7.92 2.74 9.52
CA SER A 204 7.33 3.34 8.31
C SER A 204 5.87 2.91 8.12
N GLU A 205 5.55 1.63 8.34
CA GLU A 205 4.18 1.12 8.27
C GLU A 205 3.29 1.71 9.35
N ILE A 206 3.79 1.85 10.59
CA ILE A 206 3.06 2.49 11.68
C ILE A 206 2.80 3.97 11.36
N GLU A 207 3.77 4.68 10.77
CA GLU A 207 3.60 6.09 10.36
C GLU A 207 2.47 6.22 9.31
N VAL A 208 2.42 5.34 8.31
CA VAL A 208 1.33 5.33 7.31
C VAL A 208 -0.03 5.09 7.98
N VAL A 209 -0.11 4.12 8.90
CA VAL A 209 -1.35 3.84 9.63
C VAL A 209 -1.75 5.02 10.54
N GLN A 210 -0.77 5.76 11.10
CA GLN A 210 -1.03 6.98 11.87
C GLN A 210 -1.54 8.13 11.01
N GLU A 211 -1.01 8.29 9.80
CA GLU A 211 -1.51 9.29 8.85
C GLU A 211 -2.94 8.97 8.41
N ASP A 212 -3.21 7.72 8.07
CA ASP A 212 -4.57 7.26 7.75
C ASP A 212 -5.55 7.56 8.89
N LYS A 213 -5.17 7.26 10.13
CA LYS A 213 -5.98 7.58 11.32
C LYS A 213 -6.27 9.07 11.44
N LYS A 214 -5.26 9.93 11.25
CA LYS A 214 -5.45 11.39 11.29
C LYS A 214 -6.43 11.87 10.24
N VAL A 215 -6.30 11.37 9.01
CA VAL A 215 -7.20 11.71 7.91
C VAL A 215 -8.63 11.26 8.22
N GLU A 216 -8.81 10.03 8.74
CA GLU A 216 -10.12 9.53 9.14
C GLU A 216 -10.74 10.41 10.25
N GLU A 217 -9.97 10.77 11.28
CA GLU A 217 -10.42 11.65 12.37
C GLU A 217 -10.77 13.06 11.87
N GLU A 218 -9.98 13.63 10.95
CA GLU A 218 -10.27 14.94 10.36
C GLU A 218 -11.57 14.93 9.54
N ILE A 219 -11.78 13.88 8.73
CA ILE A 219 -13.01 13.70 7.95
C ILE A 219 -14.21 13.55 8.88
N LEU A 220 -14.11 12.73 9.92
CA LEU A 220 -15.16 12.54 10.92
C LEU A 220 -15.48 13.85 11.63
N ASN A 221 -14.48 14.54 12.14
CA ASN A 221 -14.62 15.84 12.83
C ASN A 221 -15.31 16.89 11.96
N ARG A 222 -14.87 17.01 10.69
CA ARG A 222 -15.45 17.95 9.74
C ARG A 222 -16.92 17.63 9.44
N ASN A 223 -17.22 16.36 9.19
CA ASN A 223 -18.57 15.92 8.87
C ASN A 223 -19.54 16.12 10.06
N ILE A 224 -19.12 15.72 11.26
CA ILE A 224 -19.90 15.90 12.48
C ILE A 224 -20.10 17.38 12.79
N LYS A 225 -19.06 18.23 12.59
CA LYS A 225 -19.19 19.68 12.76
C LYS A 225 -20.24 20.25 11.80
N LEU A 226 -20.24 19.87 10.54
CA LEU A 226 -21.24 20.32 9.56
C LEU A 226 -22.65 19.90 9.98
N ARG A 227 -22.85 18.63 10.35
CA ARG A 227 -24.17 18.15 10.81
C ARG A 227 -24.63 18.83 12.09
N ALA A 228 -23.74 19.09 13.05
CA ALA A 228 -24.06 19.82 14.25
C ALA A 228 -24.44 21.28 13.95
N VAL A 229 -23.74 21.94 13.03
CA VAL A 229 -24.06 23.29 12.57
C VAL A 229 -25.43 23.32 11.89
N ASP A 230 -25.76 22.35 11.03
CA ASP A 230 -27.07 22.25 10.38
C ASP A 230 -28.21 22.09 11.39
N LEU A 231 -28.02 21.31 12.46
CA LEU A 231 -28.99 21.11 13.53
C LEU A 231 -29.18 22.38 14.39
N LEU A 232 -28.10 23.11 14.62
CA LEU A 232 -28.09 24.26 15.53
C LEU A 232 -28.41 25.59 14.84
N ASN A 233 -28.29 25.67 13.52
CA ASN A 233 -28.53 26.86 12.75
C ASN A 233 -29.97 27.34 12.87
N GLY A 234 -30.17 28.64 13.12
CA GLY A 234 -31.50 29.26 13.30
C GLY A 234 -32.17 28.93 14.65
N GLN A 235 -31.47 28.28 15.58
CA GLN A 235 -32.01 27.96 16.89
C GLN A 235 -31.56 28.94 17.97
N VAL A 236 -32.32 29.04 19.06
CA VAL A 236 -32.07 29.98 20.18
C VAL A 236 -31.35 29.27 21.33
N ILE A 237 -30.25 29.86 21.75
CA ILE A 237 -29.43 29.37 22.84
C ILE A 237 -30.12 29.57 24.21
N ASN A 238 -30.10 28.53 25.04
CA ASN A 238 -30.61 28.59 26.42
C ASN A 238 -29.53 28.95 27.45
N LYS A 239 -28.23 28.71 27.16
CA LYS A 239 -27.13 28.97 28.09
C LYS A 239 -25.97 29.64 27.37
N GLN A 240 -25.39 30.69 27.99
CA GLN A 240 -24.21 31.40 27.44
C GLN A 240 -23.01 30.46 27.25
N ILE A 241 -22.34 30.53 26.09
CA ILE A 241 -21.13 29.78 25.76
C ILE A 241 -20.16 30.73 25.01
N LYS A 242 -18.96 30.92 25.57
CA LYS A 242 -17.96 31.88 25.06
C LYS A 242 -18.57 33.28 24.83
N GLU A 243 -18.53 33.75 23.60
CA GLU A 243 -19.05 35.08 23.22
C GLU A 243 -20.55 35.10 22.93
N LEU A 244 -21.19 33.92 22.86
CA LEU A 244 -22.62 33.77 22.54
C LEU A 244 -23.49 33.91 23.81
N LYS A 245 -24.32 34.93 23.82
CA LYS A 245 -25.21 35.24 24.95
C LYS A 245 -26.48 34.39 24.92
N GLN A 246 -27.04 34.11 26.08
CA GLN A 246 -28.35 33.45 26.24
C GLN A 246 -29.43 34.24 25.44
N GLY A 247 -30.26 33.51 24.69
CA GLY A 247 -31.34 34.09 23.89
C GLY A 247 -30.93 34.55 22.48
N THR A 248 -29.66 34.37 22.08
CA THR A 248 -29.19 34.67 20.73
C THR A 248 -29.61 33.56 19.77
N THR A 249 -30.08 33.91 18.59
CA THR A 249 -30.31 32.99 17.47
C THR A 249 -28.99 32.73 16.76
N LEU A 250 -28.60 31.44 16.64
CA LEU A 250 -27.35 31.04 15.99
C LEU A 250 -27.43 31.20 14.46
N ASN A 251 -26.38 31.79 13.89
CA ASN A 251 -26.14 31.86 12.46
C ASN A 251 -24.87 31.09 12.08
N ILE A 252 -24.73 30.77 10.80
CA ILE A 252 -23.59 29.98 10.27
C ILE A 252 -22.25 30.61 10.65
N ASN A 253 -22.12 31.93 10.65
CA ASN A 253 -20.88 32.63 10.98
C ASN A 253 -20.46 32.47 12.46
N ASP A 254 -21.40 32.23 13.36
CA ASP A 254 -21.13 32.05 14.78
C ASP A 254 -20.38 30.74 15.09
N PHE A 255 -20.42 29.77 14.15
CA PHE A 255 -19.78 28.47 14.30
C PHE A 255 -18.33 28.41 13.82
N GLU A 256 -17.82 29.44 13.13
CA GLU A 256 -16.44 29.45 12.60
C GLU A 256 -15.40 29.30 13.71
N ASN A 257 -15.59 30.01 14.83
CA ASN A 257 -14.67 30.03 15.97
C ASN A 257 -15.00 28.99 17.05
N LEU A 258 -15.97 28.10 16.82
CA LEU A 258 -16.36 27.06 17.78
C LEU A 258 -15.70 25.74 17.45
N THR A 259 -15.13 25.10 18.49
CA THR A 259 -14.63 23.73 18.41
C THR A 259 -15.79 22.74 18.59
N LEU A 260 -15.59 21.47 18.17
CA LEU A 260 -16.56 20.39 18.42
C LEU A 260 -16.91 20.29 19.90
N SER A 261 -15.91 20.40 20.80
CA SER A 261 -16.11 20.37 22.25
C SER A 261 -16.99 21.51 22.78
N ASP A 262 -16.99 22.66 22.09
CA ASP A 262 -17.88 23.78 22.43
C ASP A 262 -19.31 23.51 21.94
N LEU A 263 -19.45 22.89 20.75
CA LEU A 263 -20.76 22.54 20.19
C LEU A 263 -21.53 21.55 21.10
N TRP A 264 -20.84 20.59 21.69
CA TRP A 264 -21.45 19.63 22.62
C TRP A 264 -21.94 20.26 23.94
N LYS A 265 -21.46 21.43 24.31
CA LYS A 265 -21.86 22.16 25.50
C LYS A 265 -23.05 23.08 25.27
N ILE A 266 -23.47 23.27 24.01
CA ILE A 266 -24.60 24.13 23.68
C ILE A 266 -25.90 23.48 24.13
N SER A 267 -26.73 24.24 24.82
CA SER A 267 -28.08 23.84 25.19
C SER A 267 -29.08 24.74 24.50
N MET A 268 -30.04 24.14 23.82
CA MET A 268 -31.09 24.84 23.10
C MET A 268 -32.39 24.91 23.92
N GLN A 269 -33.26 25.87 23.61
CA GLN A 269 -34.57 25.97 24.25
C GLN A 269 -35.49 24.80 23.88
N LYS A 270 -35.37 24.28 22.65
CA LYS A 270 -36.12 23.12 22.16
C LYS A 270 -35.46 21.82 22.62
N GLN A 271 -36.18 21.02 23.38
CA GLN A 271 -35.68 19.76 23.97
C GLN A 271 -35.41 18.69 22.91
N GLU A 272 -36.15 18.67 21.80
CA GLU A 272 -35.93 17.75 20.67
C GLU A 272 -34.54 17.89 20.07
N ILE A 273 -34.06 19.14 19.91
CA ILE A 273 -32.75 19.42 19.33
C ILE A 273 -31.62 18.98 20.26
N ASN A 274 -31.83 19.14 21.58
CA ASN A 274 -30.86 18.66 22.56
C ASN A 274 -30.73 17.12 22.51
N THR A 275 -31.84 16.39 22.35
CA THR A 275 -31.81 14.93 22.19
C THR A 275 -31.16 14.49 20.88
N ASP A 276 -31.35 15.22 19.79
CA ASP A 276 -30.70 14.90 18.52
C ASP A 276 -29.20 15.27 18.54
N LEU A 277 -28.81 16.31 19.27
CA LEU A 277 -27.41 16.65 19.50
C LEU A 277 -26.73 15.58 20.38
N GLU A 278 -27.40 15.05 21.39
CA GLU A 278 -26.87 13.95 22.20
C GLU A 278 -26.72 12.66 21.38
N LYS A 279 -27.69 12.33 20.53
CA LYS A 279 -27.56 11.19 19.60
C LYS A 279 -26.38 11.37 18.65
N LEU A 280 -26.19 12.58 18.09
CA LEU A 280 -25.07 12.88 17.22
C LEU A 280 -23.73 12.78 17.96
N LYS A 281 -23.68 13.22 19.22
CA LYS A 281 -22.51 13.07 20.08
C LYS A 281 -22.17 11.60 20.32
N ASN A 282 -23.17 10.79 20.69
CA ASN A 282 -22.96 9.35 20.90
C ASN A 282 -22.47 8.66 19.62
N GLN A 283 -23.02 9.00 18.45
CA GLN A 283 -22.53 8.51 17.17
C GLN A 283 -21.09 8.92 16.89
N PHE A 284 -20.68 10.11 17.30
CA PHE A 284 -19.30 10.57 17.17
C PHE A 284 -18.36 9.81 18.11
N ASP A 285 -18.77 9.64 19.38
CA ASP A 285 -17.98 8.93 20.38
C ASP A 285 -17.79 7.45 19.97
N ASP A 286 -18.85 6.78 19.51
CA ASP A 286 -18.80 5.40 19.00
C ASP A 286 -17.87 5.28 17.77
N ALA A 287 -18.02 6.19 16.80
CA ALA A 287 -17.17 6.16 15.59
C ALA A 287 -15.71 6.48 15.90
N SER A 288 -15.42 7.38 16.83
CA SER A 288 -14.07 7.71 17.27
C SER A 288 -13.40 6.52 17.99
N GLU A 289 -14.18 5.83 18.84
CA GLU A 289 -13.71 4.62 19.52
C GLU A 289 -13.41 3.49 18.53
N ASP A 290 -14.26 3.29 17.53
CA ASP A 290 -14.05 2.30 16.47
C ASP A 290 -12.77 2.60 15.65
N ILE A 291 -12.49 3.87 15.33
CA ILE A 291 -11.25 4.27 14.67
C ILE A 291 -10.05 3.94 15.56
N ARG A 292 -10.13 4.24 16.87
CA ARG A 292 -9.07 3.97 17.84
C ARG A 292 -8.77 2.47 17.93
N LEU A 293 -9.81 1.65 18.11
CA LEU A 293 -9.67 0.19 18.23
C LEU A 293 -9.09 -0.44 16.98
N ARG A 294 -9.55 -0.01 15.79
CA ARG A 294 -9.00 -0.48 14.51
C ARG A 294 -7.52 -0.11 14.33
N PHE A 295 -7.14 1.07 14.79
CA PHE A 295 -5.75 1.51 14.77
C PHE A 295 -4.89 0.66 15.72
N GLU A 296 -5.31 0.46 16.96
CA GLU A 296 -4.60 -0.35 17.95
C GLU A 296 -4.43 -1.80 17.48
N ASP A 297 -5.47 -2.39 16.88
CA ASP A 297 -5.41 -3.75 16.31
C ASP A 297 -4.42 -3.84 15.15
N LYS A 298 -4.40 -2.85 14.23
CA LYS A 298 -3.42 -2.80 13.14
C LYS A 298 -1.98 -2.66 13.65
N VAL A 299 -1.73 -1.75 14.60
CA VAL A 299 -0.40 -1.56 15.20
C VAL A 299 0.06 -2.82 15.92
N THR A 300 -0.83 -3.46 16.66
CA THR A 300 -0.51 -4.72 17.36
C THR A 300 -0.13 -5.81 16.37
N LYS A 301 -0.85 -5.95 15.26
CA LYS A 301 -0.53 -6.92 14.20
C LYS A 301 0.83 -6.65 13.54
N ILE A 302 1.16 -5.38 13.27
CA ILE A 302 2.48 -5.01 12.73
C ILE A 302 3.59 -5.37 13.73
N GLN A 303 3.40 -5.12 15.02
CA GLN A 303 4.41 -5.37 16.05
C GLN A 303 4.57 -6.84 16.44
N GLN A 304 3.50 -7.63 16.36
CA GLN A 304 3.55 -9.05 16.75
C GLN A 304 4.39 -9.91 15.80
N GLY A 305 4.62 -9.44 14.55
CA GLY A 305 5.25 -10.22 13.49
C GLY A 305 4.28 -11.20 12.84
N ASP A 306 4.79 -11.97 11.88
CA ASP A 306 3.96 -12.82 11.04
C ASP A 306 3.88 -14.26 11.54
N ASP A 307 2.68 -14.86 11.48
CA ASP A 307 2.46 -16.29 11.73
C ASP A 307 2.95 -17.10 10.52
N LEU A 308 4.26 -17.34 10.45
CA LEU A 308 4.87 -18.20 9.44
C LEU A 308 4.89 -19.65 9.92
N LEU A 309 4.60 -20.56 9.00
CA LEU A 309 4.67 -22.00 9.30
C LEU A 309 6.09 -22.39 9.75
N PRO A 310 6.22 -23.20 10.80
CA PRO A 310 7.53 -23.73 11.22
C PRO A 310 7.98 -24.75 10.17
N THR A 311 8.92 -24.40 9.33
CA THR A 311 9.55 -25.33 8.36
C THR A 311 11.05 -25.24 8.46
#